data_d74d9fff1ca33ccac9a391073d5abc90
#
_entry.id   d74d9fff1ca33ccac9a391073d5abc90
#
_cell.length_a   1.000
_cell.length_b   1.000
_cell.length_c   1.000
_cell.angle_alpha   90.00
_cell.angle_beta   90.00
_cell.angle_gamma   90.00
#
_symmetry.space_group_name_H-M   'P 1'
#
loop_
_entity.id
_entity.type
_entity.pdbx_description
1 polymer ?
#
loop_
_entity_poly.entity_id
_entity_poly.type
_entity_poly.pdbx_seq_one_letter_code
_entity_poly.pdbx_strand_id
1 'polypeptide(L)'
;MDHKDITIFLELVRCRNISKTAENLYLSQSAVSSRLKALEEEMGCQLVLRSKGQRSVELTRQGEEFISVAERWKLLLEETEAVKEKALSVVRIATNGSTYDRLLDEFLRQYTERHPEKKIQIKVCDSKDTYDLVSKELADFGFASYESLQGGLAVRCIDRQPLCIVRRAESPKPPHPISPSELDPEREVRFIGGDFNGLILWRKDLEICRTFEAEILEYARKIHETEDNPIEYRK
;
A
#
# COMPACT_ATOMS: atom_id res chain seq x y z
N MET A 1 17.99 12.00 -18.77
CA MET A 1 17.45 11.32 -17.56
C MET A 1 17.78 9.83 -17.67
N ASP A 2 18.51 9.30 -16.69
CA ASP A 2 18.91 7.90 -16.65
C ASP A 2 18.54 7.24 -15.31
N HIS A 3 18.80 5.94 -15.18
CA HIS A 3 18.53 5.17 -13.96
C HIS A 3 19.21 5.79 -12.70
N LYS A 4 20.43 6.31 -12.85
CA LYS A 4 21.17 6.89 -11.72
C LYS A 4 20.53 8.18 -11.24
N ASP A 5 19.96 8.98 -12.15
CA ASP A 5 19.28 10.23 -11.81
C ASP A 5 18.01 9.94 -10.98
N ILE A 6 17.24 8.92 -11.39
CA ILE A 6 16.07 8.47 -10.65
C ILE A 6 16.45 7.94 -9.26
N THR A 7 17.49 7.12 -9.17
CA THR A 7 17.99 6.58 -7.90
C THR A 7 18.41 7.70 -6.95
N ILE A 8 19.15 8.70 -7.46
CA ILE A 8 19.59 9.86 -6.67
C ILE A 8 18.41 10.67 -6.18
N PHE A 9 17.42 10.93 -7.06
CA PHE A 9 16.23 11.67 -6.68
C PHE A 9 15.44 10.95 -5.58
N LEU A 10 15.15 9.66 -5.73
CA LEU A 10 14.41 8.88 -4.74
C LEU A 10 15.17 8.78 -3.40
N GLU A 11 16.48 8.61 -3.43
CA GLU A 11 17.27 8.60 -2.20
C GLU A 11 17.29 9.98 -1.53
N LEU A 12 17.31 11.06 -2.31
CA LEU A 12 17.19 12.42 -1.79
C LEU A 12 15.81 12.67 -1.15
N VAL A 13 14.75 12.19 -1.76
CA VAL A 13 13.39 12.22 -1.18
C VAL A 13 13.37 11.56 0.20
N ARG A 14 14.04 10.42 0.35
CA ARG A 14 14.12 9.65 1.60
C ARG A 14 14.96 10.36 2.67
N CYS A 15 16.13 10.89 2.28
CA CYS A 15 17.11 11.45 3.22
C CYS A 15 16.87 12.93 3.53
N ARG A 16 16.21 13.66 2.63
CA ARG A 16 16.05 15.14 2.67
C ARG A 16 17.37 15.89 2.88
N ASN A 17 18.49 15.27 2.49
CA ASN A 17 19.83 15.81 2.73
C ASN A 17 20.82 15.32 1.66
N ILE A 18 21.45 16.25 0.92
CA ILE A 18 22.38 15.93 -0.18
C ILE A 18 23.60 15.15 0.31
N SER A 19 24.17 15.53 1.46
CA SER A 19 25.36 14.87 2.00
C SER A 19 25.07 13.42 2.37
N LYS A 20 23.91 13.17 3.03
CA LYS A 20 23.48 11.82 3.40
C LYS A 20 23.11 10.99 2.19
N THR A 21 22.48 11.60 1.17
CA THR A 21 22.22 10.95 -0.12
C THR A 21 23.52 10.50 -0.79
N ALA A 22 24.52 11.37 -0.81
CA ALA A 22 25.82 11.08 -1.38
C ALA A 22 26.54 9.92 -0.65
N GLU A 23 26.51 9.95 0.68
CA GLU A 23 27.04 8.89 1.54
C GLU A 23 26.37 7.54 1.26
N ASN A 24 25.05 7.50 1.28
CA ASN A 24 24.27 6.27 1.07
C ASN A 24 24.45 5.67 -0.33
N LEU A 25 24.73 6.50 -1.34
CA LEU A 25 24.94 6.06 -2.72
C LEU A 25 26.43 5.92 -3.10
N TYR A 26 27.33 6.12 -2.13
CA TYR A 26 28.79 6.08 -2.36
C TYR A 26 29.24 7.06 -3.45
N LEU A 27 28.64 8.27 -3.47
CA LEU A 27 28.93 9.34 -4.41
C LEU A 27 29.50 10.58 -3.67
N SER A 28 30.13 11.50 -4.42
CA SER A 28 30.44 12.81 -3.89
C SER A 28 29.19 13.72 -3.86
N GLN A 29 29.14 14.68 -2.94
CA GLN A 29 28.05 15.67 -2.89
C GLN A 29 27.94 16.48 -4.18
N SER A 30 29.09 16.79 -4.79
CA SER A 30 29.13 17.48 -6.08
C SER A 30 28.51 16.64 -7.20
N ALA A 31 28.76 15.33 -7.23
CA ALA A 31 28.17 14.42 -8.20
C ALA A 31 26.64 14.35 -8.04
N VAL A 32 26.13 14.20 -6.80
CA VAL A 32 24.68 14.22 -6.52
C VAL A 32 24.06 15.55 -6.97
N SER A 33 24.68 16.68 -6.61
CA SER A 33 24.16 18.00 -6.98
C SER A 33 24.18 18.25 -8.48
N SER A 34 25.22 17.81 -9.18
CA SER A 34 25.34 17.95 -10.64
C SER A 34 24.30 17.09 -11.38
N ARG A 35 24.10 15.84 -10.96
CA ARG A 35 23.10 14.98 -11.56
C ARG A 35 21.66 15.44 -11.31
N LEU A 36 21.39 15.90 -10.10
CA LEU A 36 20.08 16.47 -9.78
C LEU A 36 19.80 17.71 -10.64
N LYS A 37 20.80 18.59 -10.82
CA LYS A 37 20.66 19.74 -11.69
C LYS A 37 20.42 19.34 -13.15
N ALA A 38 21.14 18.34 -13.67
CA ALA A 38 20.93 17.86 -15.02
C ALA A 38 19.53 17.24 -15.20
N LEU A 39 19.00 16.53 -14.19
CA LEU A 39 17.64 16.02 -14.18
C LEU A 39 16.62 17.17 -14.26
N GLU A 40 16.78 18.21 -13.42
CA GLU A 40 15.92 19.40 -13.40
C GLU A 40 15.96 20.17 -14.74
N GLU A 41 17.15 20.29 -15.34
CA GLU A 41 17.33 20.92 -16.66
C GLU A 41 16.62 20.12 -17.77
N GLU A 42 16.74 18.82 -17.78
CA GLU A 42 16.08 17.96 -18.75
C GLU A 42 14.55 17.98 -18.61
N MET A 43 14.05 18.01 -17.37
CA MET A 43 12.63 18.13 -17.08
C MET A 43 12.06 19.54 -17.29
N GLY A 44 12.91 20.55 -17.41
CA GLY A 44 12.51 21.95 -17.55
C GLY A 44 11.86 22.55 -16.30
N CYS A 45 12.00 21.91 -15.14
CA CYS A 45 11.45 22.37 -13.87
C CYS A 45 12.35 22.04 -12.68
N GLN A 46 12.25 22.82 -11.61
CA GLN A 46 12.92 22.52 -10.35
C GLN A 46 12.13 21.47 -9.57
N LEU A 47 12.83 20.44 -9.09
CA LEU A 47 12.27 19.38 -8.24
C LEU A 47 12.55 19.65 -6.75
N VAL A 48 13.60 20.42 -6.47
CA VAL A 48 14.02 20.70 -5.10
C VAL A 48 14.25 22.19 -4.85
N LEU A 49 13.90 22.64 -3.66
CA LEU A 49 14.20 23.95 -3.14
C LEU A 49 15.52 23.89 -2.38
N ARG A 50 16.47 24.76 -2.79
CA ARG A 50 17.78 24.87 -2.15
C ARG A 50 17.84 26.16 -1.35
N SER A 51 17.74 26.08 -0.05
CA SER A 51 17.92 27.26 0.83
C SER A 51 19.39 27.37 1.23
N LYS A 52 19.99 28.56 0.99
CA LYS A 52 21.35 28.83 1.45
C LYS A 52 21.46 28.68 2.96
N GLY A 53 22.38 27.83 3.42
CA GLY A 53 22.64 27.62 4.85
C GLY A 53 21.79 26.53 5.53
N GLN A 54 20.80 25.96 4.88
CA GLN A 54 20.07 24.80 5.41
C GLN A 54 20.66 23.48 4.92
N ARG A 55 20.79 22.50 5.82
CA ARG A 55 21.24 21.14 5.49
C ARG A 55 20.11 20.26 4.93
N SER A 56 18.86 20.66 5.15
CA SER A 56 17.67 19.95 4.65
C SER A 56 17.28 20.48 3.27
N VAL A 57 16.81 19.57 2.43
CA VAL A 57 16.28 19.85 1.09
C VAL A 57 14.77 19.67 1.13
N GLU A 58 14.04 20.69 0.67
CA GLU A 58 12.59 20.61 0.49
C GLU A 58 12.27 20.31 -0.98
N LEU A 59 11.15 19.64 -1.22
CA LEU A 59 10.66 19.41 -2.58
C LEU A 59 9.82 20.59 -3.05
N THR A 60 9.84 20.85 -4.34
CA THR A 60 8.83 21.67 -4.99
C THR A 60 7.55 20.86 -5.16
N ARG A 61 6.44 21.49 -5.56
CA ARG A 61 5.23 20.78 -5.94
C ARG A 61 5.48 19.77 -7.07
N GLN A 62 6.26 20.16 -8.08
CA GLN A 62 6.66 19.29 -9.18
C GLN A 62 7.53 18.12 -8.67
N GLY A 63 8.40 18.37 -7.68
CA GLY A 63 9.19 17.34 -7.03
C GLY A 63 8.32 16.30 -6.30
N GLU A 64 7.28 16.75 -5.62
CA GLU A 64 6.32 15.85 -4.96
C GLU A 64 5.52 15.03 -5.97
N GLU A 65 5.03 15.67 -7.03
CA GLU A 65 4.32 14.97 -8.12
C GLU A 65 5.23 13.96 -8.85
N PHE A 66 6.52 14.28 -8.99
CA PHE A 66 7.50 13.42 -9.66
C PHE A 66 7.88 12.16 -8.86
N ILE A 67 7.66 12.13 -7.54
CA ILE A 67 7.98 10.94 -6.72
C ILE A 67 7.32 9.68 -7.29
N SER A 68 6.03 9.72 -7.55
CA SER A 68 5.29 8.56 -8.05
C SER A 68 5.76 8.11 -9.44
N VAL A 69 6.14 9.06 -10.29
CA VAL A 69 6.70 8.77 -11.62
C VAL A 69 8.07 8.09 -11.49
N ALA A 70 8.92 8.61 -10.61
CA ALA A 70 10.25 8.07 -10.34
C ALA A 70 10.19 6.65 -9.74
N GLU A 71 9.25 6.41 -8.81
CA GLU A 71 9.02 5.09 -8.22
C GLU A 71 8.54 4.08 -9.28
N ARG A 72 7.60 4.46 -10.15
CA ARG A 72 7.16 3.60 -11.26
C ARG A 72 8.30 3.31 -12.25
N TRP A 73 9.10 4.30 -12.57
CA TRP A 73 10.29 4.09 -13.42
C TRP A 73 11.24 3.05 -12.81
N LYS A 74 11.49 3.15 -11.51
CA LYS A 74 12.31 2.17 -10.80
C LYS A 74 11.73 0.76 -10.91
N LEU A 75 10.40 0.60 -10.73
CA LEU A 75 9.72 -0.70 -10.89
C LEU A 75 9.87 -1.27 -12.30
N LEU A 76 9.71 -0.44 -13.34
CA LEU A 76 9.89 -0.86 -14.73
C LEU A 76 11.32 -1.32 -15.02
N LEU A 77 12.31 -0.70 -14.40
CA LEU A 77 13.71 -1.15 -14.50
C LEU A 77 13.90 -2.50 -13.82
N GLU A 78 13.36 -2.71 -12.64
CA GLU A 78 13.39 -4.00 -11.95
C GLU A 78 12.71 -5.10 -12.78
N GLU A 79 11.59 -4.80 -13.44
CA GLU A 79 10.93 -5.72 -14.38
C GLU A 79 11.81 -6.03 -15.60
N THR A 80 12.50 -5.03 -16.13
CA THR A 80 13.43 -5.23 -17.28
C THR A 80 14.59 -6.15 -16.90
N GLU A 81 15.16 -6.01 -15.72
CA GLU A 81 16.20 -6.93 -15.23
C GLU A 81 15.62 -8.35 -15.01
N ALA A 82 14.40 -8.45 -14.48
CA ALA A 82 13.70 -9.72 -14.32
C ALA A 82 13.52 -10.48 -15.66
N VAL A 83 13.22 -9.75 -16.74
CA VAL A 83 13.13 -10.34 -18.10
C VAL A 83 14.48 -10.92 -18.54
N LYS A 84 15.59 -10.24 -18.26
CA LYS A 84 16.95 -10.73 -18.60
C LYS A 84 17.31 -12.01 -17.86
N GLU A 85 16.93 -12.10 -16.59
CA GLU A 85 17.29 -13.21 -15.70
C GLU A 85 16.30 -14.38 -15.73
N LYS A 86 15.25 -14.34 -16.55
CA LYS A 86 14.06 -15.21 -16.44
C LYS A 86 13.51 -15.24 -15.01
N ALA A 87 13.57 -14.10 -14.35
CA ALA A 87 13.20 -13.96 -12.97
C ALA A 87 11.69 -14.13 -12.76
N LEU A 88 11.32 -14.38 -11.51
CA LEU A 88 9.96 -14.58 -11.06
C LEU A 88 9.11 -13.34 -11.36
N SER A 89 7.90 -13.51 -11.90
CA SER A 89 6.96 -12.40 -12.04
C SER A 89 6.52 -11.91 -10.65
N VAL A 90 6.54 -10.59 -10.45
CA VAL A 90 6.23 -9.98 -9.16
C VAL A 90 4.77 -9.58 -9.11
N VAL A 91 4.08 -9.93 -8.02
CA VAL A 91 2.74 -9.42 -7.66
C VAL A 91 2.90 -8.47 -6.49
N ARG A 92 2.53 -7.20 -6.67
CA ARG A 92 2.65 -6.14 -5.65
C ARG A 92 1.31 -5.91 -4.98
N ILE A 93 1.30 -6.02 -3.67
CA ILE A 93 0.09 -5.91 -2.86
C ILE A 93 0.25 -4.77 -1.85
N ALA A 94 -0.72 -3.86 -1.82
CA ALA A 94 -0.86 -2.87 -0.75
C ALA A 94 -2.01 -3.28 0.17
N THR A 95 -1.82 -3.27 1.49
CA THR A 95 -2.82 -3.75 2.46
C THR A 95 -2.68 -3.07 3.81
N ASN A 96 -3.76 -3.02 4.58
CA ASN A 96 -3.65 -2.70 6.00
C ASN A 96 -3.32 -3.96 6.82
N GLY A 97 -2.74 -3.75 8.02
CA GLY A 97 -2.27 -4.85 8.86
C GLY A 97 -3.37 -5.84 9.24
N SER A 98 -4.57 -5.35 9.59
CA SER A 98 -5.68 -6.23 10.01
C SER A 98 -6.19 -7.14 8.89
N THR A 99 -6.25 -6.63 7.66
CA THR A 99 -6.61 -7.45 6.49
C THR A 99 -5.50 -8.45 6.15
N TYR A 100 -4.23 -8.04 6.30
CA TYR A 100 -3.10 -8.94 6.11
C TYR A 100 -3.17 -10.12 7.08
N ASP A 101 -3.21 -9.85 8.38
CA ASP A 101 -3.16 -10.88 9.43
C ASP A 101 -4.36 -11.85 9.33
N ARG A 102 -5.52 -11.36 8.96
CA ARG A 102 -6.75 -12.15 8.98
C ARG A 102 -7.02 -12.92 7.70
N LEU A 103 -6.76 -12.31 6.56
CA LEU A 103 -7.17 -12.86 5.25
C LEU A 103 -5.99 -13.26 4.39
N LEU A 104 -4.95 -12.40 4.33
CA LEU A 104 -3.91 -12.56 3.34
C LEU A 104 -2.81 -13.52 3.75
N ASP A 105 -2.45 -13.60 5.01
CA ASP A 105 -1.30 -14.41 5.45
C ASP A 105 -1.43 -15.88 5.02
N GLU A 106 -2.52 -16.53 5.39
CA GLU A 106 -2.77 -17.92 5.02
C GLU A 106 -3.00 -18.10 3.51
N PHE A 107 -3.74 -17.17 2.87
CA PHE A 107 -3.93 -17.22 1.42
C PHE A 107 -2.60 -17.12 0.67
N LEU A 108 -1.74 -16.17 1.03
CA LEU A 108 -0.46 -15.95 0.35
C LEU A 108 0.51 -17.11 0.57
N ARG A 109 0.48 -17.74 1.74
CA ARG A 109 1.25 -18.97 1.99
C ARG A 109 0.85 -20.07 1.01
N GLN A 110 -0.45 -20.33 0.88
CA GLN A 110 -0.98 -21.33 -0.05
C GLN A 110 -0.75 -20.96 -1.53
N TYR A 111 -0.86 -19.65 -1.84
CA TYR A 111 -0.63 -19.15 -3.20
C TYR A 111 0.81 -19.32 -3.63
N THR A 112 1.78 -18.96 -2.78
CA THR A 112 3.21 -19.09 -3.11
C THR A 112 3.68 -20.53 -3.22
N GLU A 113 3.08 -21.45 -2.46
CA GLU A 113 3.33 -22.89 -2.62
C GLU A 113 2.86 -23.44 -3.99
N ARG A 114 1.73 -22.92 -4.49
CA ARG A 114 1.17 -23.32 -5.80
C ARG A 114 1.83 -22.61 -6.98
N HIS A 115 2.37 -21.42 -6.75
CA HIS A 115 2.96 -20.55 -7.77
C HIS A 115 4.39 -20.15 -7.42
N PRO A 116 5.33 -21.10 -7.39
CA PRO A 116 6.73 -20.83 -7.03
C PRO A 116 7.43 -19.88 -8.02
N GLU A 117 6.89 -19.71 -9.23
CA GLU A 117 7.33 -18.76 -10.24
C GLU A 117 6.89 -17.32 -9.96
N LYS A 118 6.09 -17.08 -8.91
CA LYS A 118 5.61 -15.76 -8.51
C LYS A 118 6.35 -15.27 -7.27
N LYS A 119 6.75 -14.01 -7.29
CA LYS A 119 7.26 -13.29 -6.12
C LYS A 119 6.19 -12.35 -5.62
N ILE A 120 5.90 -12.39 -4.32
CA ILE A 120 4.94 -11.47 -3.70
C ILE A 120 5.72 -10.36 -3.00
N GLN A 121 5.34 -9.12 -3.27
CA GLN A 121 5.79 -7.95 -2.51
C GLN A 121 4.59 -7.34 -1.79
N ILE A 122 4.73 -7.11 -0.49
CA ILE A 122 3.65 -6.58 0.34
C ILE A 122 4.09 -5.26 0.93
N LYS A 123 3.22 -4.25 0.79
CA LYS A 123 3.35 -2.95 1.45
C LYS A 123 2.20 -2.77 2.41
N VAL A 124 2.50 -2.73 3.70
CA VAL A 124 1.50 -2.45 4.74
C VAL A 124 1.37 -0.94 4.89
N CYS A 125 0.15 -0.43 4.71
CA CYS A 125 -0.20 0.99 4.79
C CYS A 125 -1.67 1.16 5.16
N ASP A 126 -2.18 2.37 5.28
CA ASP A 126 -3.60 2.60 5.49
C ASP A 126 -4.42 2.43 4.20
N SER A 127 -5.77 2.43 4.33
CA SER A 127 -6.65 2.24 3.17
C SER A 127 -6.54 3.38 2.15
N LYS A 128 -6.28 4.61 2.58
CA LYS A 128 -6.12 5.76 1.67
C LYS A 128 -4.87 5.58 0.81
N ASP A 129 -3.74 5.27 1.45
CA ASP A 129 -2.48 5.00 0.75
C ASP A 129 -2.60 3.78 -0.17
N THR A 130 -3.38 2.75 0.23
CA THR A 130 -3.67 1.58 -0.60
C THR A 130 -4.31 1.99 -1.93
N TYR A 131 -5.35 2.83 -1.90
CA TYR A 131 -5.98 3.36 -3.12
C TYR A 131 -5.00 4.16 -3.98
N ASP A 132 -4.21 5.00 -3.35
CA ASP A 132 -3.20 5.82 -4.04
C ASP A 132 -2.12 4.96 -4.71
N LEU A 133 -1.65 3.92 -4.05
CA LEU A 133 -0.63 3.01 -4.61
C LEU A 133 -1.17 2.25 -5.83
N VAL A 134 -2.39 1.74 -5.79
CA VAL A 134 -2.98 1.02 -6.93
C VAL A 134 -3.28 1.99 -8.08
N SER A 135 -3.83 3.17 -7.81
CA SER A 135 -4.13 4.16 -8.86
C SER A 135 -2.88 4.69 -9.55
N LYS A 136 -1.75 4.79 -8.82
CA LYS A 136 -0.44 5.20 -9.33
C LYS A 136 0.42 4.06 -9.90
N GLU A 137 -0.13 2.86 -10.02
CA GLU A 137 0.56 1.68 -10.56
C GLU A 137 1.79 1.21 -9.72
N LEU A 138 1.81 1.58 -8.45
CA LEU A 138 2.84 1.16 -7.49
C LEU A 138 2.46 -0.13 -6.75
N ALA A 139 1.22 -0.56 -6.88
CA ALA A 139 0.71 -1.86 -6.46
C ALA A 139 -0.27 -2.39 -7.52
N ASP A 140 -0.28 -3.71 -7.71
CA ASP A 140 -1.18 -4.41 -8.64
C ASP A 140 -2.55 -4.63 -8.01
N PHE A 141 -2.56 -4.96 -6.71
CA PHE A 141 -3.75 -5.14 -5.89
C PHE A 141 -3.69 -4.31 -4.62
N GLY A 142 -4.86 -3.86 -4.19
CA GLY A 142 -5.03 -3.21 -2.90
C GLY A 142 -6.08 -3.93 -2.05
N PHE A 143 -5.87 -3.94 -0.73
CA PHE A 143 -6.85 -4.41 0.24
C PHE A 143 -7.14 -3.29 1.23
N ALA A 144 -8.38 -2.83 1.24
CA ALA A 144 -8.82 -1.67 2.01
C ALA A 144 -10.02 -2.01 2.91
N SER A 145 -10.22 -1.24 3.96
CA SER A 145 -11.33 -1.44 4.91
C SER A 145 -12.57 -0.59 4.59
N TYR A 146 -12.46 0.37 3.69
CA TYR A 146 -13.57 1.21 3.27
C TYR A 146 -13.50 1.53 1.77
N GLU A 147 -14.64 1.83 1.17
CA GLU A 147 -14.75 2.20 -0.23
C GLU A 147 -14.36 3.66 -0.44
N SER A 148 -13.57 3.93 -1.46
CA SER A 148 -13.21 5.28 -1.91
C SER A 148 -13.60 5.46 -3.38
N LEU A 149 -14.19 6.60 -3.71
CA LEU A 149 -14.63 6.94 -5.05
C LEU A 149 -13.43 7.41 -5.91
N GLN A 150 -12.49 6.53 -6.17
CA GLN A 150 -11.42 6.80 -7.13
C GLN A 150 -11.74 6.19 -8.49
N GLY A 151 -11.70 7.04 -9.54
CA GLY A 151 -11.95 6.59 -10.92
C GLY A 151 -10.88 5.60 -11.41
N GLY A 152 -11.28 4.68 -12.31
CA GLY A 152 -10.35 3.75 -12.95
C GLY A 152 -10.07 2.46 -12.16
N LEU A 153 -10.47 2.37 -10.90
CA LEU A 153 -10.31 1.16 -10.10
C LEU A 153 -11.56 0.28 -10.12
N ALA A 154 -11.36 -1.03 -10.15
CA ALA A 154 -12.38 -2.00 -9.80
C ALA A 154 -12.29 -2.25 -8.29
N VAL A 155 -13.43 -2.30 -7.62
CA VAL A 155 -13.51 -2.58 -6.18
C VAL A 155 -14.54 -3.68 -5.96
N ARG A 156 -14.19 -4.66 -5.14
CA ARG A 156 -15.09 -5.74 -4.75
C ARG A 156 -14.97 -6.00 -3.24
N CYS A 157 -16.11 -6.11 -2.59
CA CYS A 157 -16.17 -6.57 -1.19
C CYS A 157 -15.89 -8.08 -1.16
N ILE A 158 -14.89 -8.49 -0.41
CA ILE A 158 -14.48 -9.88 -0.22
C ILE A 158 -14.69 -10.37 1.20
N ASP A 159 -15.01 -9.46 2.12
CA ASP A 159 -15.22 -9.76 3.53
C ASP A 159 -16.10 -8.71 4.20
N ARG A 160 -16.99 -9.15 5.10
CA ARG A 160 -17.83 -8.27 5.92
C ARG A 160 -17.71 -8.68 7.37
N GLN A 161 -17.27 -7.75 8.21
CA GLN A 161 -17.11 -8.00 9.63
C GLN A 161 -18.21 -7.31 10.43
N PRO A 162 -18.91 -8.03 11.31
CA PRO A 162 -19.81 -7.40 12.26
C PRO A 162 -18.99 -6.55 13.24
N LEU A 163 -19.46 -5.34 13.50
CA LEU A 163 -18.89 -4.51 14.56
C LEU A 163 -19.32 -5.06 15.91
N CYS A 164 -18.37 -5.18 16.83
CA CYS A 164 -18.62 -5.63 18.21
C CYS A 164 -18.33 -4.51 19.19
N ILE A 165 -19.18 -4.36 20.20
CA ILE A 165 -18.94 -3.48 21.33
C ILE A 165 -18.14 -4.25 22.38
N VAL A 166 -16.92 -3.79 22.66
CA VAL A 166 -16.08 -4.36 23.72
C VAL A 166 -16.33 -3.57 25.01
N ARG A 167 -16.63 -4.27 26.10
CA ARG A 167 -16.90 -3.73 27.43
C ARG A 167 -15.99 -4.37 28.45
N ARG A 168 -15.81 -3.68 29.59
CA ARG A 168 -15.16 -4.28 30.74
C ARG A 168 -15.95 -5.52 31.22
N ALA A 169 -15.28 -6.63 31.51
CA ALA A 169 -15.91 -7.91 31.86
C ALA A 169 -16.87 -7.81 33.08
N GLU A 170 -16.55 -6.91 34.02
CA GLU A 170 -17.34 -6.66 35.23
C GLU A 170 -18.62 -5.83 34.98
N SER A 171 -18.78 -5.24 33.78
CA SER A 171 -19.98 -4.45 33.49
C SER A 171 -21.19 -5.36 33.31
N PRO A 172 -22.38 -4.99 33.87
CA PRO A 172 -23.62 -5.76 33.73
C PRO A 172 -23.93 -6.01 32.24
N LYS A 173 -24.30 -7.24 31.89
CA LYS A 173 -24.78 -7.53 30.54
C LYS A 173 -26.07 -6.73 30.27
N PRO A 174 -26.20 -6.06 29.12
CA PRO A 174 -27.44 -5.45 28.74
C PRO A 174 -28.52 -6.53 28.56
N PRO A 175 -29.78 -6.22 28.86
CA PRO A 175 -30.89 -7.17 28.73
C PRO A 175 -31.24 -7.52 27.27
N HIS A 176 -30.77 -6.70 26.33
CA HIS A 176 -30.97 -6.89 24.87
C HIS A 176 -29.71 -6.44 24.09
N PRO A 177 -29.58 -6.76 22.79
CA PRO A 177 -28.58 -6.18 21.93
C PRO A 177 -28.65 -4.66 21.95
N ILE A 178 -27.50 -4.00 22.17
CA ILE A 178 -27.42 -2.54 22.24
C ILE A 178 -27.46 -1.95 20.84
N SER A 179 -28.39 -1.00 20.61
CA SER A 179 -28.36 -0.20 19.38
C SER A 179 -27.26 0.85 19.45
N PRO A 180 -26.63 1.22 18.31
CA PRO A 180 -25.67 2.33 18.27
C PRO A 180 -26.19 3.66 18.85
N SER A 181 -27.51 3.91 18.77
CA SER A 181 -28.16 5.08 19.33
C SER A 181 -28.26 5.09 20.88
N GLU A 182 -28.03 3.94 21.52
CA GLU A 182 -28.05 3.79 22.98
C GLU A 182 -26.66 3.95 23.61
N LEU A 183 -25.64 4.15 22.79
CA LEU A 183 -24.27 4.36 23.25
C LEU A 183 -24.11 5.79 23.77
N ASP A 184 -23.47 5.93 24.94
CA ASP A 184 -23.11 7.23 25.50
C ASP A 184 -21.81 7.74 24.84
N PRO A 185 -21.88 8.80 24.02
CA PRO A 185 -20.70 9.30 23.29
C PRO A 185 -19.55 9.77 24.19
N GLU A 186 -19.83 10.16 25.43
CA GLU A 186 -18.81 10.63 26.37
C GLU A 186 -18.07 9.47 27.06
N ARG A 187 -18.63 8.26 26.99
CA ARG A 187 -18.06 7.05 27.59
C ARG A 187 -17.54 6.06 26.55
N GLU A 188 -17.65 6.42 25.30
CA GLU A 188 -17.27 5.58 24.16
C GLU A 188 -15.86 5.90 23.70
N VAL A 189 -15.02 4.87 23.60
CA VAL A 189 -13.77 4.95 22.82
C VAL A 189 -14.12 4.57 21.39
N ARG A 190 -14.31 5.58 20.54
CA ARG A 190 -14.58 5.36 19.12
C ARG A 190 -13.30 4.96 18.38
N PHE A 191 -13.39 3.89 17.64
CA PHE A 191 -12.43 3.62 16.60
C PHE A 191 -12.76 4.53 15.40
N ILE A 192 -11.88 5.49 15.10
CA ILE A 192 -12.03 6.37 13.93
C ILE A 192 -11.54 5.58 12.70
N GLY A 193 -12.39 4.71 12.21
CA GLY A 193 -12.20 3.92 11.00
C GLY A 193 -13.57 3.52 10.49
N GLY A 194 -13.83 3.71 9.20
CA GLY A 194 -15.11 3.39 8.59
C GLY A 194 -15.48 1.91 8.70
N ASP A 195 -16.53 1.51 8.02
CA ASP A 195 -17.00 0.13 7.97
C ASP A 195 -15.86 -0.83 7.70
N PHE A 196 -15.68 -1.82 8.58
CA PHE A 196 -14.64 -2.84 8.44
C PHE A 196 -15.04 -3.87 7.37
N ASN A 197 -15.08 -3.43 6.13
CA ASN A 197 -15.23 -4.31 4.99
C ASN A 197 -13.84 -4.71 4.49
N GLY A 198 -13.63 -5.97 4.20
CA GLY A 198 -12.47 -6.39 3.42
C GLY A 198 -12.77 -6.11 1.94
N LEU A 199 -12.14 -5.11 1.38
CA LEU A 199 -12.27 -4.76 -0.03
C LEU A 199 -11.00 -5.11 -0.76
N ILE A 200 -11.10 -5.81 -1.89
CA ILE A 200 -10.04 -5.92 -2.88
C ILE A 200 -10.26 -4.87 -3.96
N LEU A 201 -9.20 -4.21 -4.39
CA LEU A 201 -9.20 -3.23 -5.46
C LEU A 201 -8.03 -3.45 -6.41
N TRP A 202 -8.26 -3.18 -7.70
CA TRP A 202 -7.26 -3.26 -8.77
C TRP A 202 -7.63 -2.33 -9.91
N ARG A 203 -6.70 -2.08 -10.82
CA ARG A 203 -7.00 -1.28 -12.01
C ARG A 203 -7.84 -2.09 -13.01
N LYS A 204 -8.84 -1.45 -13.61
CA LYS A 204 -9.76 -2.11 -14.57
C LYS A 204 -9.09 -2.58 -15.86
N ASP A 205 -7.95 -2.00 -16.20
CA ASP A 205 -7.17 -2.28 -17.41
C ASP A 205 -6.04 -3.31 -17.20
N LEU A 206 -5.85 -3.80 -15.99
CA LEU A 206 -4.78 -4.72 -15.65
C LEU A 206 -5.16 -6.18 -16.02
N GLU A 207 -4.49 -6.74 -17.03
CA GLU A 207 -4.67 -8.17 -17.39
C GLU A 207 -3.78 -9.14 -16.61
N ILE A 208 -2.74 -8.63 -15.98
CA ILE A 208 -1.57 -9.38 -15.51
C ILE A 208 -1.87 -10.37 -14.39
N CYS A 209 -2.96 -10.21 -13.66
CA CYS A 209 -3.18 -10.97 -12.43
C CYS A 209 -4.54 -11.65 -12.33
N ARG A 210 -5.17 -12.03 -13.44
CA ARG A 210 -6.47 -12.75 -13.44
C ARG A 210 -6.44 -14.02 -12.57
N THR A 211 -5.32 -14.72 -12.54
CA THR A 211 -5.14 -15.91 -11.70
C THR A 211 -5.18 -15.54 -10.22
N PHE A 212 -4.43 -14.52 -9.80
CA PHE A 212 -4.42 -14.06 -8.40
C PHE A 212 -5.80 -13.57 -7.97
N GLU A 213 -6.45 -12.73 -8.79
CA GLU A 213 -7.81 -12.25 -8.53
C GLU A 213 -8.78 -13.41 -8.36
N ALA A 214 -8.80 -14.34 -9.29
CA ALA A 214 -9.72 -15.48 -9.26
C ALA A 214 -9.51 -16.34 -8.00
N GLU A 215 -8.26 -16.62 -7.65
CA GLU A 215 -7.92 -17.45 -6.49
C GLU A 215 -8.23 -16.77 -5.16
N ILE A 216 -7.94 -15.47 -5.00
CA ILE A 216 -8.28 -14.75 -3.76
C ILE A 216 -9.79 -14.61 -3.58
N LEU A 217 -10.55 -14.40 -4.66
CA LEU A 217 -12.00 -14.34 -4.58
C LEU A 217 -12.62 -15.70 -4.23
N GLU A 218 -12.08 -16.77 -4.75
CA GLU A 218 -12.51 -18.14 -4.38
C GLU A 218 -12.16 -18.45 -2.92
N TYR A 219 -10.97 -18.06 -2.48
CA TYR A 219 -10.53 -18.25 -1.10
C TYR A 219 -11.43 -17.48 -0.11
N ALA A 220 -11.70 -16.20 -0.38
CA ALA A 220 -12.59 -15.40 0.45
C ALA A 220 -14.01 -16.00 0.54
N ARG A 221 -14.55 -16.50 -0.57
CA ARG A 221 -15.85 -17.17 -0.57
C ARG A 221 -15.86 -18.42 0.32
N LYS A 222 -14.81 -19.23 0.26
CA LYS A 222 -14.70 -20.45 1.10
C LYS A 222 -14.63 -20.12 2.59
N ILE A 223 -13.96 -19.05 2.98
CA ILE A 223 -13.94 -18.61 4.39
C ILE A 223 -15.35 -18.26 4.84
N HIS A 224 -16.13 -17.50 4.06
CA HIS A 224 -17.51 -17.15 4.42
C HIS A 224 -18.45 -18.35 4.50
N GLU A 225 -18.29 -19.33 3.63
CA GLU A 225 -19.08 -20.57 3.68
C GLU A 225 -18.77 -21.41 4.94
N THR A 226 -17.57 -21.25 5.53
CA THR A 226 -17.16 -21.94 6.77
C THR A 226 -17.49 -21.15 8.05
N GLU A 227 -17.59 -19.80 7.95
CA GLU A 227 -17.89 -18.90 9.08
C GLU A 227 -19.40 -18.75 9.38
N ASP A 228 -20.30 -19.30 8.57
CA ASP A 228 -21.76 -19.36 8.86
C ASP A 228 -22.11 -20.23 10.08
N ASN A 229 -21.09 -20.68 10.82
CA ASN A 229 -21.26 -21.29 12.12
C ASN A 229 -21.20 -20.20 13.20
N PRO A 230 -22.25 -20.03 14.03
CA PRO A 230 -22.29 -18.96 15.02
C PRO A 230 -21.08 -19.06 15.95
N ILE A 231 -20.35 -17.97 16.08
CA ILE A 231 -19.19 -17.84 16.98
C ILE A 231 -19.65 -18.24 18.39
N GLU A 232 -19.29 -19.44 18.83
CA GLU A 232 -19.34 -19.79 20.24
C GLU A 232 -18.34 -18.91 20.99
N TYR A 233 -18.85 -17.98 21.77
CA TYR A 233 -18.04 -17.18 22.67
C TYR A 233 -17.27 -18.11 23.62
N ARG A 234 -15.98 -18.32 23.36
CA ARG A 234 -15.12 -18.95 24.36
C ARG A 234 -15.08 -18.07 25.61
N LYS A 235 -15.53 -18.67 26.71
CA LYS A 235 -15.50 -18.11 28.08
C LYS A 235 -14.08 -17.82 28.53
#